data_0010349e7fe63c4ad024d54a9863f583
#
_entry.id   0010349e7fe63c4ad024d54a9863f583
#
_cell.length_a   1.000
_cell.length_b   1.000
_cell.length_c   1.000
_cell.angle_alpha   90.00
_cell.angle_beta   90.00
_cell.angle_gamma   90.00
#
_symmetry.space_group_name_H-M   'P 1'
#
loop_
_entity.id
_entity.type
_entity.pdbx_description
1 polymer ?
#
loop_
_entity_poly.entity_id
_entity_poly.type
_entity_poly.pdbx_seq_one_letter_code
_entity_poly.pdbx_strand_id
1 'polypeptide(L)'
;MNFKELGIDQDIVDALESRGITSPFPIQEQAIPLALTGQDIIGQAKTGTGKTLGFGLPTIQRVVGRDDDQWGSLQKPGAPQALILVPTRELAIQVGNDLSVASKLRNARVATLYGGVPYEPQVEQLTKGLEVVVGTPGRLIDLYQHGALTLTQVRTVVLD
;
A
#
# COMPACT_ATOMS: atom_id res chain seq x y z
N MET A 1 7.28 10.01 -20.66
CA MET A 1 6.03 9.38 -20.21
C MET A 1 5.73 9.80 -18.78
N ASN A 2 4.49 10.05 -18.45
CA ASN A 2 4.08 10.45 -17.10
C ASN A 2 3.22 9.34 -16.45
N PHE A 3 2.91 9.48 -15.16
CA PHE A 3 2.13 8.47 -14.44
C PHE A 3 0.71 8.31 -15.01
N LYS A 4 0.10 9.38 -15.47
CA LYS A 4 -1.23 9.33 -16.09
C LYS A 4 -1.22 8.44 -17.34
N GLU A 5 -0.21 8.59 -18.16
CA GLU A 5 -0.05 7.78 -19.37
C GLU A 5 0.20 6.29 -19.07
N LEU A 6 0.73 5.98 -17.88
CA LEU A 6 0.91 4.60 -17.43
C LEU A 6 -0.40 3.98 -16.93
N GLY A 7 -1.47 4.76 -16.80
CA GLY A 7 -2.77 4.28 -16.35
C GLY A 7 -3.12 4.62 -14.90
N ILE A 8 -2.30 5.44 -14.24
CA ILE A 8 -2.55 5.84 -12.85
C ILE A 8 -3.66 6.89 -12.78
N ASP A 9 -4.59 6.70 -11.84
CA ASP A 9 -5.72 7.59 -11.63
C ASP A 9 -5.29 8.99 -11.21
N GLN A 10 -6.11 9.97 -11.56
CA GLN A 10 -5.76 11.38 -11.38
C GLN A 10 -5.54 11.77 -9.91
N ASP A 11 -6.32 11.22 -8.98
CA ASP A 11 -6.14 11.51 -7.54
C ASP A 11 -4.76 11.09 -7.03
N ILE A 12 -4.24 9.97 -7.50
CA ILE A 12 -2.91 9.49 -7.14
C ILE A 12 -1.84 10.37 -7.80
N VAL A 13 -2.03 10.71 -9.08
CA VAL A 13 -1.13 11.61 -9.80
C VAL A 13 -1.03 12.95 -9.08
N ASP A 14 -2.16 13.52 -8.71
CA ASP A 14 -2.21 14.82 -8.01
C ASP A 14 -1.50 14.75 -6.65
N ALA A 15 -1.71 13.67 -5.91
CA ALA A 15 -1.04 13.45 -4.64
C ALA A 15 0.49 13.40 -4.80
N LEU A 16 0.99 12.71 -5.81
CA LEU A 16 2.43 12.63 -6.12
C LEU A 16 2.98 13.99 -6.53
N GLU A 17 2.27 14.72 -7.38
CA GLU A 17 2.69 16.05 -7.85
C GLU A 17 2.84 17.04 -6.69
N SER A 18 1.99 16.93 -5.68
CA SER A 18 2.08 17.79 -4.49
C SER A 18 3.39 17.61 -3.73
N ARG A 19 4.11 16.53 -3.99
CA ARG A 19 5.43 16.23 -3.40
C ARG A 19 6.56 16.30 -4.43
N GLY A 20 6.29 16.89 -5.61
CA GLY A 20 7.30 17.03 -6.65
C GLY A 20 7.62 15.75 -7.41
N ILE A 21 6.80 14.71 -7.26
CA ILE A 21 6.98 13.43 -7.96
C ILE A 21 6.14 13.48 -9.23
N THR A 22 6.77 13.80 -10.36
CA THR A 22 6.06 14.06 -11.62
C THR A 22 6.44 13.12 -12.76
N SER A 23 7.61 12.50 -12.67
CA SER A 23 8.13 11.63 -13.74
C SER A 23 8.45 10.25 -13.20
N PRO A 24 7.99 9.17 -13.85
CA PRO A 24 8.32 7.82 -13.43
C PRO A 24 9.76 7.43 -13.74
N PHE A 25 10.32 6.58 -12.88
CA PHE A 25 11.59 5.91 -13.14
C PHE A 25 11.38 4.72 -14.08
N PRO A 26 12.46 4.21 -14.74
CA PRO A 26 12.33 3.11 -15.69
C PRO A 26 11.63 1.87 -15.15
N ILE A 27 11.90 1.46 -13.89
CA ILE A 27 11.23 0.31 -13.30
C ILE A 27 9.72 0.54 -13.14
N GLN A 28 9.31 1.77 -12.87
CA GLN A 28 7.91 2.15 -12.76
C GLN A 28 7.22 2.08 -14.12
N GLU A 29 7.86 2.58 -15.17
CA GLU A 29 7.33 2.51 -16.53
C GLU A 29 7.10 1.07 -17.00
N GLN A 30 7.98 0.15 -16.58
CA GLN A 30 7.88 -1.26 -16.94
C GLN A 30 6.85 -2.01 -16.10
N ALA A 31 6.85 -1.79 -14.79
CA ALA A 31 6.06 -2.58 -13.85
C ALA A 31 4.60 -2.12 -13.74
N ILE A 32 4.35 -0.81 -13.72
CA ILE A 32 3.01 -0.28 -13.45
C ILE A 32 1.97 -0.76 -14.46
N PRO A 33 2.19 -0.67 -15.79
CA PRO A 33 1.19 -1.13 -16.74
C PRO A 33 0.85 -2.60 -16.59
N LEU A 34 1.85 -3.44 -16.33
CA LEU A 34 1.64 -4.89 -16.14
C LEU A 34 0.86 -5.18 -14.86
N ALA A 35 1.22 -4.51 -13.77
CA ALA A 35 0.54 -4.70 -12.48
C ALA A 35 -0.92 -4.25 -12.54
N LEU A 36 -1.23 -3.21 -13.31
CA LEU A 36 -2.59 -2.73 -13.47
C LEU A 36 -3.49 -3.70 -14.25
N THR A 37 -2.91 -4.61 -15.02
CA THR A 37 -3.69 -5.66 -15.71
C THR A 37 -4.18 -6.77 -14.78
N GLY A 38 -3.70 -6.80 -13.54
CA GLY A 38 -4.03 -7.85 -12.59
C GLY A 38 -3.11 -9.07 -12.61
N GLN A 39 -2.07 -9.03 -13.43
CA GLN A 39 -1.10 -10.12 -13.49
C GLN A 39 -0.19 -10.11 -12.26
N ASP A 40 0.19 -11.30 -11.82
CA ASP A 40 1.26 -11.44 -10.83
C ASP A 40 2.59 -11.12 -11.50
N ILE A 41 3.40 -10.32 -10.83
CA ILE A 41 4.70 -9.93 -11.38
C ILE A 41 5.80 -10.08 -10.34
N ILE A 42 7.01 -10.37 -10.85
CA ILE A 42 8.24 -10.32 -10.07
C ILE A 42 9.11 -9.26 -10.70
N GLY A 43 9.37 -8.19 -9.94
CA GLY A 43 10.22 -7.08 -10.38
C GLY A 43 11.52 -7.06 -9.60
N GLN A 44 12.62 -6.88 -10.31
CA GLN A 44 13.94 -6.75 -9.69
C GLN A 44 14.54 -5.40 -10.05
N ALA A 45 14.91 -4.64 -9.03
CA ALA A 45 15.52 -3.33 -9.21
C ALA A 45 16.47 -3.03 -8.05
N LYS A 46 17.46 -2.22 -8.32
CA LYS A 46 18.41 -1.76 -7.29
C LYS A 46 17.71 -0.79 -6.34
N THR A 47 18.19 -0.71 -5.11
CA THR A 47 17.75 0.29 -4.13
C THR A 47 17.90 1.70 -4.72
N GLY A 48 16.89 2.55 -4.48
CA GLY A 48 16.92 3.94 -4.96
C GLY A 48 16.44 4.14 -6.38
N THR A 49 15.89 3.11 -7.04
CA THR A 49 15.41 3.19 -8.43
C THR A 49 13.89 3.36 -8.56
N GLY A 50 13.21 3.68 -7.45
CA GLY A 50 11.77 3.89 -7.45
C GLY A 50 10.92 2.63 -7.38
N LYS A 51 11.49 1.52 -6.91
CA LYS A 51 10.79 0.24 -6.82
C LYS A 51 9.52 0.33 -5.97
N THR A 52 9.54 1.09 -4.87
CA THR A 52 8.40 1.23 -3.98
C THR A 52 7.14 1.71 -4.70
N LEU A 53 7.24 2.76 -5.50
CA LEU A 53 6.09 3.24 -6.27
C LEU A 53 5.76 2.30 -7.42
N GLY A 54 6.74 1.55 -7.93
CA GLY A 54 6.51 0.55 -8.97
C GLY A 54 5.51 -0.51 -8.57
N PHE A 55 5.56 -0.99 -7.34
CA PHE A 55 4.55 -1.92 -6.79
C PHE A 55 3.46 -1.18 -6.03
N GLY A 56 3.76 -0.05 -5.44
CA GLY A 56 2.85 0.66 -4.55
C GLY A 56 1.70 1.35 -5.27
N LEU A 57 1.95 2.00 -6.40
CA LEU A 57 0.90 2.72 -7.12
C LEU A 57 -0.19 1.79 -7.65
N PRO A 58 0.12 0.66 -8.29
CA PRO A 58 -0.92 -0.29 -8.66
C PRO A 58 -1.68 -0.84 -7.46
N THR A 59 -1.01 -1.04 -6.33
CA THR A 59 -1.63 -1.50 -5.10
C THR A 59 -2.65 -0.48 -4.59
N ILE A 60 -2.26 0.79 -4.49
CA ILE A 60 -3.16 1.87 -4.04
C ILE A 60 -4.34 2.04 -5.01
N GLN A 61 -4.10 1.93 -6.31
CA GLN A 61 -5.16 2.11 -7.31
C GLN A 61 -6.29 1.09 -7.18
N ARG A 62 -6.00 -0.09 -6.66
CA ARG A 62 -7.01 -1.13 -6.42
C ARG A 62 -7.74 -0.98 -5.10
N VAL A 63 -7.29 -0.07 -4.25
CA VAL A 63 -7.90 0.15 -2.94
C VAL A 63 -9.13 1.03 -3.09
N VAL A 64 -10.24 0.60 -2.48
CA VAL A 64 -11.46 1.40 -2.36
C VAL A 64 -11.27 2.30 -1.15
N GLY A 65 -11.17 3.60 -1.39
CA GLY A 65 -11.01 4.60 -0.32
C GLY A 65 -12.32 4.90 0.40
N ARG A 66 -12.23 5.56 1.55
CA ARG A 66 -13.40 5.81 2.41
C ARG A 66 -14.43 6.72 1.80
N ASP A 67 -14.03 7.59 0.88
CA ASP A 67 -14.93 8.51 0.19
C ASP A 67 -15.58 7.89 -1.06
N ASP A 68 -15.16 6.67 -1.44
CA ASP A 68 -15.75 5.96 -2.56
C ASP A 68 -17.12 5.39 -2.17
N ASP A 69 -18.10 5.51 -3.05
CA ASP A 69 -19.45 4.99 -2.83
C ASP A 69 -19.46 3.49 -2.55
N GLN A 70 -18.50 2.76 -3.07
CA GLN A 70 -18.40 1.32 -2.88
C GLN A 70 -17.79 0.90 -1.53
N TRP A 71 -17.20 1.84 -0.78
CA TRP A 71 -16.54 1.49 0.48
C TRP A 71 -17.51 0.83 1.47
N GLY A 72 -18.71 1.38 1.62
CA GLY A 72 -19.73 0.83 2.50
C GLY A 72 -20.29 -0.52 2.02
N SER A 73 -20.11 -0.86 0.75
CA SER A 73 -20.53 -2.14 0.18
C SER A 73 -19.48 -3.23 0.27
N LEU A 74 -18.29 -2.93 0.80
CA LEU A 74 -17.27 -3.92 1.06
C LEU A 74 -17.76 -4.93 2.11
N GLN A 75 -17.30 -6.17 2.02
CA GLN A 75 -17.67 -7.22 2.95
C GLN A 75 -17.32 -6.84 4.41
N LYS A 76 -16.15 -6.22 4.59
CA LYS A 76 -15.69 -5.70 5.89
C LYS A 76 -15.09 -4.30 5.72
N PRO A 77 -15.92 -3.24 5.65
CA PRO A 77 -15.39 -1.88 5.57
C PRO A 77 -14.42 -1.60 6.72
N GLY A 78 -13.25 -1.09 6.40
CA GLY A 78 -12.19 -0.83 7.38
C GLY A 78 -11.23 -2.00 7.62
N ALA A 79 -11.48 -3.18 7.07
CA ALA A 79 -10.50 -4.25 7.06
C ALA A 79 -9.50 -4.05 5.91
N PRO A 80 -8.23 -4.49 6.07
CA PRO A 80 -7.21 -4.29 5.04
C PRO A 80 -7.59 -4.90 3.70
N GLN A 81 -7.33 -4.17 2.64
CA GLN A 81 -7.51 -4.59 1.26
C GLN A 81 -6.19 -4.96 0.58
N ALA A 82 -5.08 -4.49 1.11
CA ALA A 82 -3.74 -4.77 0.60
C ALA A 82 -2.77 -5.00 1.76
N LEU A 83 -1.81 -5.89 1.53
CA LEU A 83 -0.79 -6.27 2.49
C LEU A 83 0.58 -6.21 1.84
N ILE A 84 1.50 -5.47 2.45
CA ILE A 84 2.87 -5.35 1.97
C ILE A 84 3.82 -5.82 3.06
N LEU A 85 4.56 -6.89 2.79
CA LEU A 85 5.53 -7.45 3.71
C LEU A 85 6.93 -6.97 3.35
N VAL A 86 7.63 -6.44 4.33
CA VAL A 86 9.00 -5.96 4.18
C VAL A 86 9.88 -6.55 5.27
N PRO A 87 11.18 -6.72 5.03
CA PRO A 87 12.04 -7.45 5.96
C PRO A 87 12.44 -6.67 7.22
N THR A 88 12.42 -5.34 7.17
CA THR A 88 12.93 -4.52 8.27
C THR A 88 11.95 -3.42 8.66
N ARG A 89 12.05 -2.98 9.93
CA ARG A 89 11.30 -1.85 10.47
C ARG A 89 11.53 -0.57 9.66
N GLU A 90 12.79 -0.27 9.33
CA GLU A 90 13.17 0.93 8.60
C GLU A 90 12.53 0.96 7.21
N LEU A 91 12.52 -0.17 6.53
CA LEU A 91 11.89 -0.28 5.22
C LEU A 91 10.37 -0.17 5.33
N ALA A 92 9.77 -0.74 6.39
CA ALA A 92 8.34 -0.61 6.63
C ALA A 92 7.93 0.86 6.78
N ILE A 93 8.70 1.63 7.55
CA ILE A 93 8.44 3.07 7.76
C ILE A 93 8.56 3.82 6.42
N GLN A 94 9.60 3.56 5.65
CA GLN A 94 9.83 4.22 4.36
C GLN A 94 8.70 3.92 3.37
N VAL A 95 8.37 2.66 3.20
CA VAL A 95 7.29 2.24 2.30
C VAL A 95 5.95 2.80 2.76
N GLY A 96 5.66 2.74 4.05
CA GLY A 96 4.43 3.28 4.62
C GLY A 96 4.29 4.78 4.36
N ASN A 97 5.36 5.54 4.51
CA ASN A 97 5.34 6.98 4.22
C ASN A 97 5.07 7.26 2.74
N ASP A 98 5.74 6.55 1.84
CA ASP A 98 5.55 6.74 0.40
C ASP A 98 4.11 6.42 -0.02
N LEU A 99 3.55 5.33 0.49
CA LEU A 99 2.18 4.94 0.17
C LEU A 99 1.15 5.88 0.79
N SER A 100 1.42 6.41 1.98
CA SER A 100 0.54 7.41 2.63
C SER A 100 0.43 8.68 1.79
N VAL A 101 1.53 9.12 1.17
CA VAL A 101 1.50 10.25 0.23
C VAL A 101 0.62 9.92 -0.97
N ALA A 102 0.85 8.78 -1.61
CA ALA A 102 0.13 8.38 -2.83
C ALA A 102 -1.37 8.18 -2.60
N SER A 103 -1.77 7.74 -1.42
CA SER A 103 -3.16 7.40 -1.09
C SER A 103 -3.96 8.54 -0.45
N LYS A 104 -3.33 9.68 -0.20
CA LYS A 104 -3.93 10.75 0.60
C LYS A 104 -5.25 11.27 0.03
N LEU A 105 -5.30 11.57 -1.26
CA LEU A 105 -6.50 12.11 -1.90
C LEU A 105 -7.58 11.06 -2.14
N ARG A 106 -7.22 9.79 -2.10
CA ARG A 106 -8.18 8.68 -2.15
C ARG A 106 -8.82 8.39 -0.80
N ASN A 107 -8.33 9.01 0.26
CA ASN A 107 -8.71 8.74 1.64
C ASN A 107 -8.59 7.25 1.98
N ALA A 108 -7.50 6.64 1.56
CA ALA A 108 -7.10 5.30 1.96
C ALA A 108 -6.06 5.41 3.06
N ARG A 109 -6.30 4.74 4.18
CA ARG A 109 -5.40 4.78 5.33
C ARG A 109 -4.36 3.69 5.22
N VAL A 110 -3.11 4.05 5.48
CA VAL A 110 -1.98 3.13 5.48
C VAL A 110 -1.45 3.01 6.90
N ALA A 111 -1.39 1.80 7.42
CA ALA A 111 -0.76 1.52 8.71
C ALA A 111 0.58 0.84 8.50
N THR A 112 1.55 1.22 9.34
CA THR A 112 2.88 0.63 9.35
C THR A 112 3.04 -0.15 10.66
N LEU A 113 3.12 -1.49 10.56
CA LEU A 113 3.08 -2.39 11.71
C LEU A 113 4.38 -3.21 11.78
N TYR A 114 5.13 -3.03 12.87
CA TYR A 114 6.44 -3.68 13.05
C TYR A 114 6.73 -3.96 14.51
N GLY A 115 7.65 -4.87 14.77
CA GLY A 115 8.07 -5.26 16.11
C GLY A 115 9.00 -4.26 16.78
N GLY A 116 9.30 -4.50 18.07
CA GLY A 116 10.19 -3.65 18.84
C GLY A 116 9.54 -2.38 19.40
N VAL A 117 8.23 -2.22 19.23
CA VAL A 117 7.43 -1.13 19.79
C VAL A 117 6.18 -1.72 20.44
N PRO A 118 5.45 -0.94 21.28
CA PRO A 118 4.25 -1.46 21.94
C PRO A 118 3.21 -2.02 20.97
N TYR A 119 2.62 -3.14 21.36
CA TYR A 119 1.63 -3.87 20.58
C TYR A 119 0.27 -3.14 20.52
N GLU A 120 -0.18 -2.61 21.65
CA GLU A 120 -1.54 -2.06 21.80
C GLU A 120 -1.87 -0.92 20.83
N PRO A 121 -0.99 0.07 20.57
CA PRO A 121 -1.30 1.12 19.61
C PRO A 121 -1.53 0.58 18.20
N GLN A 122 -0.87 -0.52 17.84
CA GLN A 122 -1.06 -1.15 16.53
C GLN A 122 -2.41 -1.87 16.44
N VAL A 123 -2.84 -2.50 17.52
CA VAL A 123 -4.19 -3.07 17.61
C VAL A 123 -5.25 -1.98 17.46
N GLU A 124 -5.04 -0.83 18.10
CA GLU A 124 -5.95 0.31 17.99
C GLU A 124 -6.08 0.81 16.55
N GLN A 125 -4.98 0.90 15.82
CA GLN A 125 -5.01 1.30 14.40
C GLN A 125 -5.87 0.34 13.59
N LEU A 126 -5.71 -0.96 13.81
CA LEU A 126 -6.51 -1.99 13.13
C LEU A 126 -7.99 -1.90 13.51
N THR A 127 -8.29 -1.64 14.78
CA THR A 127 -9.68 -1.49 15.27
C THR A 127 -10.37 -0.28 14.66
N LYS A 128 -9.66 0.84 14.51
CA LYS A 128 -10.20 2.04 13.87
C LYS A 128 -10.44 1.86 12.37
N GLY A 129 -9.79 0.88 11.79
CA GLY A 129 -9.92 0.57 10.37
C GLY A 129 -8.86 1.24 9.50
N LEU A 130 -8.44 0.51 8.49
CA LEU A 130 -7.46 0.97 7.52
C LEU A 130 -7.59 0.14 6.24
N GLU A 131 -7.03 0.63 5.15
CA GLU A 131 -7.15 0.00 3.86
C GLU A 131 -5.89 -0.75 3.44
N VAL A 132 -4.71 -0.29 3.89
CA VAL A 132 -3.42 -0.87 3.50
C VAL A 132 -2.56 -1.11 4.73
N VAL A 133 -2.00 -2.30 4.82
CA VAL A 133 -1.03 -2.66 5.87
C VAL A 133 0.35 -2.85 5.25
N VAL A 134 1.34 -2.14 5.78
CA VAL A 134 2.76 -2.37 5.52
C VAL A 134 3.38 -2.88 6.81
N GLY A 135 4.08 -4.00 6.77
CA GLY A 135 4.66 -4.46 8.01
C GLY A 135 5.72 -5.52 7.87
N THR A 136 6.37 -5.80 9.01
CA THR A 136 7.36 -6.88 9.13
C THR A 136 6.66 -8.20 9.46
N PRO A 137 7.17 -9.33 8.96
CA PRO A 137 6.47 -10.62 9.08
C PRO A 137 6.14 -11.04 10.50
N GLY A 138 7.09 -10.91 11.43
CA GLY A 138 6.89 -11.37 12.82
C GLY A 138 5.71 -10.68 13.51
N ARG A 139 5.64 -9.35 13.42
CA ARG A 139 4.56 -8.59 14.03
C ARG A 139 3.22 -8.84 13.32
N LEU A 140 3.22 -8.98 12.00
CA LEU A 140 1.99 -9.25 11.25
C LEU A 140 1.43 -10.62 11.58
N ILE A 141 2.29 -11.64 11.70
CA ILE A 141 1.87 -12.97 12.11
C ILE A 141 1.28 -12.93 13.52
N ASP A 142 1.91 -12.21 14.43
CA ASP A 142 1.44 -12.07 15.82
C ASP A 142 0.06 -11.42 15.87
N LEU A 143 -0.13 -10.31 15.16
CA LEU A 143 -1.42 -9.63 15.07
C LEU A 143 -2.51 -10.52 14.45
N TYR A 144 -2.14 -11.29 13.44
CA TYR A 144 -3.06 -12.23 12.79
C TYR A 144 -3.47 -13.37 13.74
N GLN A 145 -2.50 -13.97 14.43
CA GLN A 145 -2.77 -15.09 15.36
C GLN A 145 -3.63 -14.67 16.54
N HIS A 146 -3.53 -13.43 16.99
CA HIS A 146 -4.34 -12.89 18.09
C HIS A 146 -5.67 -12.30 17.62
N GLY A 147 -6.00 -12.43 16.34
CA GLY A 147 -7.29 -11.98 15.81
C GLY A 147 -7.43 -10.49 15.57
N ALA A 148 -6.35 -9.72 15.75
CA ALA A 148 -6.38 -8.27 15.53
C ALA A 148 -6.30 -7.91 14.03
N LEU A 149 -5.59 -8.73 13.24
CA LEU A 149 -5.44 -8.55 11.82
C LEU A 149 -6.27 -9.59 11.07
N THR A 150 -7.19 -9.15 10.22
CA THR A 150 -7.94 -10.03 9.34
C THR A 150 -7.46 -9.87 7.90
N LEU A 151 -7.33 -10.99 7.20
CA LEU A 151 -6.85 -11.01 5.81
C LEU A 151 -7.96 -11.39 4.81
N THR A 152 -9.21 -11.53 5.28
CA THR A 152 -10.30 -12.04 4.45
C THR A 152 -10.65 -11.15 3.27
N GLN A 153 -10.30 -9.85 3.34
CA GLN A 153 -10.60 -8.87 2.30
C GLN A 153 -9.35 -8.46 1.49
N VAL A 154 -8.20 -9.02 1.81
CA VAL A 154 -6.95 -8.70 1.11
C VAL A 154 -6.99 -9.26 -0.30
N ARG A 155 -6.78 -8.41 -1.29
CA ARG A 155 -6.75 -8.77 -2.71
C ARG A 155 -5.38 -8.61 -3.36
N THR A 156 -4.52 -7.83 -2.72
CA THR A 156 -3.17 -7.57 -3.22
C THR A 156 -2.17 -7.84 -2.12
N VAL A 157 -1.17 -8.64 -2.41
CA VAL A 157 -0.05 -8.92 -1.51
C VAL A 157 1.24 -8.58 -2.22
N VAL A 158 2.09 -7.83 -1.55
CA VAL A 158 3.43 -7.49 -2.04
C VAL A 158 4.46 -8.06 -1.07
N LEU A 159 5.46 -8.74 -1.61
CA LEU A 159 6.62 -9.24 -0.88
C LEU A 159 7.84 -8.47 -1.35
N ASP A 160 8.37 -7.63 -0.49
CA ASP A 160 9.54 -6.82 -0.82
C ASP A 160 10.81 -7.30 -0.11
#